data_3c634ba1fbb941f0f08b87a7d87ed10a
#
_entry.id   3c634ba1fbb941f0f08b87a7d87ed10a
#
_cell.length_a   1.000
_cell.length_b   1.000
_cell.length_c   1.000
_cell.angle_alpha   90.00
_cell.angle_beta   90.00
_cell.angle_gamma   90.00
#
_symmetry.space_group_name_H-M   'P 1'
#
loop_
_entity.id
_entity.type
_entity.pdbx_description
1 polymer ?
#
loop_
_entity_poly.entity_id
_entity_poly.type
_entity_poly.pdbx_seq_one_letter_code
_entity_poly.pdbx_strand_id
1 'polypeptide(L)'
;AGARRLGALVWEARGGGGRPGAGRPRTVAKGAELVASNSPPISDYAFISDCHSMALVSRSGSIDWCCMPRVDAASIFGRLLDWDKGGYCSISPVDPEATCFQSYLEDTLVLETTFRTEGGEARLLDCFAMRAGGRSNPPLQLIRILEGVRGRVGFTINGVHRFAYGAAKPG
;
A
#
# COMPACT_ATOMS: atom_id res chain seq x y z
N ALA A 1 -19.35 -18.82 -13.55
CA ALA A 1 -18.46 -19.28 -12.47
C ALA A 1 -18.11 -18.06 -11.63
N GLY A 2 -18.64 -17.99 -10.41
CA GLY A 2 -18.44 -16.82 -9.54
C GLY A 2 -17.01 -16.76 -9.02
N ALA A 3 -16.40 -15.56 -8.99
CA ALA A 3 -15.12 -15.32 -8.36
C ALA A 3 -15.18 -15.72 -6.88
N ARG A 4 -14.18 -16.46 -6.40
CA ARG A 4 -14.09 -16.82 -4.98
C ARG A 4 -13.21 -15.81 -4.27
N ARG A 5 -13.74 -15.11 -3.27
CA ARG A 5 -12.92 -14.30 -2.36
C ARG A 5 -11.97 -15.19 -1.60
N LEU A 6 -10.67 -14.92 -1.70
CA LEU A 6 -9.62 -15.65 -0.99
C LEU A 6 -9.30 -15.01 0.37
N GLY A 7 -9.59 -13.72 0.54
CA GLY A 7 -9.38 -13.00 1.80
C GLY A 7 -9.51 -11.49 1.64
N ALA A 8 -9.68 -10.82 2.76
CA ALA A 8 -9.59 -9.38 2.88
C ALA A 8 -8.65 -9.02 4.02
N LEU A 9 -7.72 -8.08 3.77
CA LEU A 9 -6.86 -7.49 4.78
C LEU A 9 -7.35 -6.08 5.04
N VAL A 10 -7.56 -5.76 6.31
CA VAL A 10 -8.04 -4.44 6.73
C VAL A 10 -7.06 -3.86 7.73
N TRP A 11 -6.58 -2.65 7.47
CA TRP A 11 -5.77 -1.86 8.40
C TRP A 11 -6.60 -0.72 8.96
N GLU A 12 -6.61 -0.60 10.29
CA GLU A 12 -7.24 0.51 11.01
C GLU A 12 -6.18 1.37 11.69
N ALA A 13 -6.26 2.69 11.52
CA ALA A 13 -5.50 3.62 12.32
C ALA A 13 -6.18 3.78 13.69
N ARG A 14 -5.58 3.22 14.75
CA ARG A 14 -6.01 3.53 16.13
C ARG A 14 -5.47 4.91 16.49
N GLY A 15 -6.36 5.85 16.81
CA GLY A 15 -6.02 7.20 17.22
C GLY A 15 -5.20 7.22 18.52
N GLY A 16 -3.88 7.26 18.39
CA GLY A 16 -2.96 7.58 19.47
C GLY A 16 -2.65 9.06 19.43
N GLY A 17 -3.31 9.86 20.30
CA GLY A 17 -3.06 11.29 20.42
C GLY A 17 -1.70 11.59 21.06
N GLY A 18 -0.63 11.59 20.28
CA GLY A 18 0.68 12.10 20.67
C GLY A 18 1.00 13.36 19.86
N ARG A 19 1.10 14.53 20.48
CA ARG A 19 1.58 15.75 19.84
C ARG A 19 3.05 15.55 19.42
N PRO A 20 3.44 15.82 18.16
CA PRO A 20 4.85 15.83 17.78
C PRO A 20 5.55 17.03 18.40
N GLY A 21 6.60 16.77 19.15
CA GLY A 21 7.52 17.78 19.66
C GLY A 21 8.27 18.44 18.48
N ALA A 22 8.41 19.77 18.54
CA ALA A 22 9.13 20.57 17.55
C ALA A 22 10.61 20.15 17.48
N GLY A 23 10.95 19.33 16.46
CA GLY A 23 12.33 18.96 16.14
C GLY A 23 13.03 20.04 15.33
N ARG A 24 14.24 20.41 15.73
CA ARG A 24 15.14 21.36 15.04
C ARG A 24 15.44 20.94 13.60
N PRO A 25 15.59 21.87 12.65
CA PRO A 25 15.95 21.54 11.28
C PRO A 25 17.34 20.91 11.22
N ARG A 26 17.45 19.72 10.66
CA ARG A 26 18.73 19.05 10.36
C ARG A 26 19.23 19.52 9.00
N THR A 27 20.47 20.00 8.99
CA THR A 27 21.23 20.38 7.80
C THR A 27 21.31 19.20 6.83
N VAL A 28 20.92 19.43 5.59
CA VAL A 28 21.04 18.44 4.49
C VAL A 28 22.51 18.26 4.17
N ALA A 29 23.05 17.07 4.37
CA ALA A 29 24.39 16.70 3.93
C ALA A 29 24.40 16.59 2.39
N LYS A 30 25.35 17.28 1.77
CA LYS A 30 25.65 17.26 0.34
C LYS A 30 26.37 15.96 0.03
N GLY A 31 25.83 15.13 -0.87
CA GLY A 31 26.51 13.95 -1.40
C GLY A 31 25.82 12.62 -1.07
N ALA A 32 24.59 12.43 -1.56
CA ALA A 32 24.09 11.06 -1.75
C ALA A 32 24.56 10.60 -3.14
N GLU A 33 25.53 9.70 -3.20
CA GLU A 33 25.77 8.87 -4.38
C GLU A 33 24.43 8.21 -4.75
N LEU A 34 24.04 8.32 -6.02
CA LEU A 34 22.95 7.59 -6.61
C LEU A 34 23.28 6.09 -6.56
N VAL A 35 23.04 5.45 -5.43
CA VAL A 35 22.93 4.00 -5.36
C VAL A 35 21.79 3.65 -6.31
N ALA A 36 22.06 2.81 -7.32
CA ALA A 36 21.04 2.27 -8.19
C ALA A 36 19.94 1.67 -7.31
N SER A 37 18.85 2.40 -7.14
CA SER A 37 17.78 1.99 -6.23
C SER A 37 17.06 0.81 -6.86
N ASN A 38 16.97 -0.32 -6.16
CA ASN A 38 16.11 -1.46 -6.50
C ASN A 38 14.60 -1.09 -6.46
N SER A 39 14.28 0.20 -6.30
CA SER A 39 12.91 0.69 -6.23
C SER A 39 12.30 0.81 -7.62
N PRO A 40 11.05 0.39 -7.83
CA PRO A 40 10.33 0.64 -9.06
C PRO A 40 10.29 2.14 -9.37
N PRO A 41 10.25 2.53 -10.66
CA PRO A 41 10.06 3.93 -11.04
C PRO A 41 8.71 4.43 -10.52
N ILE A 42 8.60 5.72 -10.22
CA ILE A 42 7.36 6.31 -9.69
C ILE A 42 6.16 6.12 -10.63
N SER A 43 6.40 5.98 -11.93
CA SER A 43 5.39 5.67 -12.94
C SER A 43 4.72 4.30 -12.76
N ASP A 44 5.31 3.41 -11.97
CA ASP A 44 4.78 2.09 -11.69
C ASP A 44 3.90 2.06 -10.42
N TYR A 45 3.66 3.23 -9.84
CA TYR A 45 2.78 3.35 -8.68
C TYR A 45 1.43 3.94 -9.04
N ALA A 46 0.37 3.29 -8.58
CA ALA A 46 -0.97 3.82 -8.55
C ALA A 46 -1.25 4.49 -7.19
N PHE A 47 -2.09 5.52 -7.20
CA PHE A 47 -2.46 6.30 -6.01
C PHE A 47 -3.87 5.95 -5.57
N ILE A 48 -4.07 5.67 -4.29
CA ILE A 48 -5.39 5.49 -3.68
C ILE A 48 -5.55 6.42 -2.46
N SER A 49 -6.76 6.93 -2.22
CA SER A 49 -7.05 7.89 -1.16
C SER A 49 -8.53 7.91 -0.80
N ASP A 50 -8.82 8.37 0.43
CA ASP A 50 -10.15 8.77 0.92
C ASP A 50 -10.26 10.28 1.16
N CYS A 51 -9.37 11.08 0.56
CA CYS A 51 -9.20 12.52 0.78
C CYS A 51 -8.62 12.91 2.15
N HIS A 52 -8.35 11.96 3.03
CA HIS A 52 -7.67 12.14 4.32
C HIS A 52 -6.36 11.38 4.37
N SER A 53 -6.42 10.10 4.06
CA SER A 53 -5.31 9.17 4.00
C SER A 53 -4.88 8.93 2.55
N MET A 54 -3.67 8.45 2.35
CA MET A 54 -3.18 8.11 1.01
C MET A 54 -2.26 6.89 1.05
N ALA A 55 -2.24 6.16 -0.08
CA ALA A 55 -1.26 5.12 -0.29
C ALA A 55 -0.80 5.05 -1.76
N LEU A 56 0.43 4.56 -1.97
CA LEU A 56 1.01 4.25 -3.26
C LEU A 56 1.17 2.74 -3.40
N VAL A 57 0.57 2.20 -4.44
CA VAL A 57 0.51 0.76 -4.72
C VAL A 57 1.31 0.47 -5.99
N SER A 58 2.37 -0.34 -5.88
CA SER A 58 3.18 -0.75 -7.03
C SER A 58 2.43 -1.74 -7.92
N ARG A 59 2.84 -1.87 -9.19
CA ARG A 59 2.28 -2.87 -10.14
C ARG A 59 2.34 -4.30 -9.62
N SER A 60 3.32 -4.62 -8.79
CA SER A 60 3.47 -5.96 -8.19
C SER A 60 2.54 -6.21 -7.01
N GLY A 61 1.67 -5.25 -6.66
CA GLY A 61 0.74 -5.38 -5.54
C GLY A 61 1.35 -5.06 -4.17
N SER A 62 2.44 -4.30 -4.11
CA SER A 62 3.03 -3.81 -2.86
C SER A 62 2.57 -2.38 -2.56
N ILE A 63 2.14 -2.12 -1.34
CA ILE A 63 1.95 -0.78 -0.80
C ILE A 63 3.26 -0.38 -0.13
N ASP A 64 4.00 0.52 -0.77
CA ASP A 64 5.32 0.96 -0.34
C ASP A 64 5.32 2.34 0.33
N TRP A 65 4.17 3.02 0.27
CA TRP A 65 3.90 4.27 0.99
C TRP A 65 2.46 4.30 1.47
N CYS A 66 2.25 4.65 2.73
CA CYS A 66 0.91 4.88 3.29
C CYS A 66 0.97 5.82 4.48
N CYS A 67 0.19 6.90 4.44
CA CYS A 67 -0.04 7.82 5.54
C CYS A 67 -1.49 7.72 6.01
N MET A 68 -1.69 7.44 7.28
CA MET A 68 -2.98 7.38 7.97
C MET A 68 -2.82 7.93 9.39
N PRO A 69 -3.81 8.61 9.93
CA PRO A 69 -5.16 8.93 9.44
C PRO A 69 -5.21 10.14 8.49
N ARG A 70 -4.10 10.81 8.24
CA ARG A 70 -4.01 12.02 7.42
C ARG A 70 -2.77 11.94 6.53
N VAL A 71 -2.81 12.65 5.40
CA VAL A 71 -1.68 12.70 4.44
C VAL A 71 -0.41 13.32 5.04
N ASP A 72 -0.55 14.19 6.06
CA ASP A 72 0.55 14.80 6.80
C ASP A 72 0.94 14.02 8.08
N ALA A 73 0.31 12.88 8.35
CA ALA A 73 0.68 12.00 9.44
C ALA A 73 1.96 11.21 9.12
N ALA A 74 2.62 10.69 10.17
CA ALA A 74 3.74 9.78 9.98
C ALA A 74 3.31 8.53 9.19
N SER A 75 4.17 8.06 8.29
CA SER A 75 3.88 6.89 7.46
C SER A 75 3.74 5.61 8.30
N ILE A 76 2.80 4.76 7.90
CA ILE A 76 2.68 3.37 8.36
C ILE A 76 3.58 2.47 7.51
N PHE A 77 3.60 2.74 6.20
CA PHE A 77 4.51 2.13 5.25
C PHE A 77 5.35 3.25 4.62
N GLY A 78 6.66 3.08 4.61
CA GLY A 78 7.59 4.10 4.17
C GLY A 78 8.76 3.56 3.33
N ARG A 79 8.60 2.36 2.73
CA ARG A 79 9.61 1.68 1.93
C ARG A 79 10.11 2.52 0.76
N LEU A 80 9.25 3.40 0.24
CA LEU A 80 9.61 4.31 -0.85
C LEU A 80 10.78 5.25 -0.48
N LEU A 81 10.98 5.58 0.81
CA LEU A 81 12.09 6.41 1.28
C LEU A 81 13.35 5.60 1.63
N ASP A 82 13.17 4.39 2.13
CA ASP A 82 14.28 3.52 2.53
C ASP A 82 13.83 2.07 2.28
N TRP A 83 14.39 1.46 1.24
CA TRP A 83 13.99 0.14 0.78
C TRP A 83 14.28 -0.97 1.80
N ASP A 84 15.29 -0.80 2.64
CA ASP A 84 15.70 -1.80 3.63
C ASP A 84 14.98 -1.62 4.98
N LYS A 85 14.76 -0.37 5.40
CA LYS A 85 14.21 -0.04 6.73
C LYS A 85 12.75 0.34 6.70
N GLY A 86 12.24 0.78 5.55
CA GLY A 86 10.85 1.18 5.40
C GLY A 86 9.88 0.00 5.49
N GLY A 87 8.70 0.22 6.09
CA GLY A 87 7.64 -0.76 6.12
C GLY A 87 6.90 -0.84 4.79
N TYR A 88 6.25 -1.99 4.55
CA TYR A 88 5.44 -2.23 3.35
C TYR A 88 4.37 -3.30 3.59
N CYS A 89 3.41 -3.39 2.68
CA CYS A 89 2.44 -4.48 2.65
C CYS A 89 2.32 -5.01 1.21
N SER A 90 2.83 -6.21 0.94
CA SER A 90 2.76 -6.82 -0.39
C SER A 90 1.82 -8.01 -0.42
N ILE A 91 1.06 -8.11 -1.53
CA ILE A 91 0.30 -9.27 -1.94
C ILE A 91 0.71 -9.53 -3.39
N SER A 92 1.60 -10.48 -3.61
CA SER A 92 2.23 -10.70 -4.91
C SER A 92 2.17 -12.18 -5.31
N PRO A 93 2.01 -12.50 -6.62
CA PRO A 93 2.10 -13.87 -7.09
C PRO A 93 3.45 -14.49 -6.72
N VAL A 94 3.44 -15.80 -6.43
CA VAL A 94 4.68 -16.58 -6.24
C VAL A 94 5.39 -16.81 -7.57
N ASP A 95 4.62 -16.87 -8.66
CA ASP A 95 5.13 -17.08 -10.02
C ASP A 95 5.88 -15.83 -10.52
N PRO A 96 7.19 -15.90 -10.79
CA PRO A 96 7.97 -14.77 -11.27
C PRO A 96 7.59 -14.33 -12.69
N GLU A 97 6.96 -15.20 -13.48
CA GLU A 97 6.50 -14.91 -14.86
C GLU A 97 5.08 -14.32 -14.87
N ALA A 98 4.48 -14.05 -13.71
CA ALA A 98 3.18 -13.43 -13.63
C ALA A 98 3.17 -12.04 -14.27
N THR A 99 2.19 -11.80 -15.13
CA THR A 99 1.94 -10.46 -15.68
C THR A 99 0.93 -9.71 -14.82
N CYS A 100 1.17 -8.41 -14.65
CA CYS A 100 0.38 -7.54 -13.79
C CYS A 100 -0.19 -6.36 -14.58
N PHE A 101 -1.48 -6.10 -14.41
CA PHE A 101 -2.18 -4.97 -15.01
C PHE A 101 -2.93 -4.20 -13.92
N GLN A 102 -2.84 -2.88 -13.95
CA GLN A 102 -3.55 -2.01 -13.01
C GLN A 102 -4.51 -1.09 -13.74
N SER A 103 -5.71 -0.94 -13.19
CA SER A 103 -6.71 0.03 -13.60
C SER A 103 -7.57 0.42 -12.41
N TYR A 104 -8.18 1.60 -12.44
CA TYR A 104 -9.22 1.95 -11.48
C TYR A 104 -10.56 1.42 -11.96
N LEU A 105 -11.41 1.00 -11.03
CA LEU A 105 -12.81 0.76 -11.34
C LEU A 105 -13.47 2.09 -11.72
N GLU A 106 -14.35 2.06 -12.71
CA GLU A 106 -15.00 3.24 -13.29
C GLU A 106 -15.58 4.15 -12.20
N ASP A 107 -15.31 5.44 -12.30
CA ASP A 107 -15.75 6.51 -11.39
C ASP A 107 -15.37 6.31 -9.91
N THR A 108 -14.30 5.56 -9.62
CA THR A 108 -13.85 5.30 -8.25
C THR A 108 -12.34 5.47 -8.07
N LEU A 109 -11.88 5.50 -6.81
CA LEU A 109 -10.48 5.33 -6.42
C LEU A 109 -10.19 3.90 -5.92
N VAL A 110 -11.00 2.93 -6.33
CA VAL A 110 -10.72 1.52 -6.10
C VAL A 110 -9.77 1.05 -7.19
N LEU A 111 -8.57 0.68 -6.79
CA LEU A 111 -7.56 0.15 -7.70
C LEU A 111 -7.76 -1.36 -7.86
N GLU A 112 -7.88 -1.82 -9.09
CA GLU A 112 -7.82 -3.24 -9.44
C GLU A 112 -6.44 -3.58 -10.01
N THR A 113 -5.75 -4.55 -9.42
CA THR A 113 -4.55 -5.16 -9.96
C THR A 113 -4.89 -6.58 -10.39
N THR A 114 -4.87 -6.86 -11.70
CA THR A 114 -5.08 -8.19 -12.26
C THR A 114 -3.73 -8.90 -12.43
N PHE A 115 -3.63 -10.11 -11.88
CA PHE A 115 -2.47 -11.00 -12.00
C PHE A 115 -2.83 -12.17 -12.90
N ARG A 116 -1.99 -12.42 -13.92
CA ARG A 116 -2.13 -13.56 -14.82
C ARG A 116 -0.89 -14.42 -14.78
N THR A 117 -1.10 -15.72 -14.60
CA THR A 117 -0.09 -16.77 -14.66
C THR A 117 -0.54 -17.86 -15.61
N GLU A 118 0.33 -18.80 -15.96
CA GLU A 118 -0.05 -19.99 -16.71
C GLU A 118 -1.16 -20.78 -15.98
N GLY A 119 -1.09 -20.85 -14.63
CA GLY A 119 -2.03 -21.61 -13.80
C GLY A 119 -3.38 -20.94 -13.59
N GLY A 120 -3.53 -19.63 -13.85
CA GLY A 120 -4.78 -18.93 -13.58
C GLY A 120 -4.71 -17.41 -13.60
N GLU A 121 -5.81 -16.82 -13.12
CA GLU A 121 -5.99 -15.39 -13.02
C GLU A 121 -6.63 -15.01 -11.69
N ALA A 122 -6.12 -13.97 -11.06
CA ALA A 122 -6.64 -13.41 -9.82
C ALA A 122 -6.62 -11.89 -9.91
N ARG A 123 -7.42 -11.23 -9.08
CA ARG A 123 -7.42 -9.77 -8.94
C ARG A 123 -7.30 -9.35 -7.48
N LEU A 124 -6.62 -8.25 -7.27
CA LEU A 124 -6.48 -7.57 -6.00
C LEU A 124 -7.16 -6.22 -6.09
N LEU A 125 -8.12 -5.97 -5.20
CA LEU A 125 -8.80 -4.68 -5.08
C LEU A 125 -8.24 -3.95 -3.86
N ASP A 126 -7.72 -2.75 -4.09
CA ASP A 126 -7.14 -1.89 -3.06
C ASP A 126 -7.93 -0.58 -2.96
N CYS A 127 -8.39 -0.24 -1.77
CA CYS A 127 -9.10 1.02 -1.53
C CYS A 127 -9.05 1.45 -0.06
N PHE A 128 -9.33 2.72 0.18
CA PHE A 128 -9.75 3.17 1.50
C PHE A 128 -11.25 3.03 1.67
N ALA A 129 -11.68 2.63 2.88
CA ALA A 129 -13.10 2.56 3.21
C ALA A 129 -13.73 3.95 3.19
N MET A 130 -14.89 4.06 2.56
CA MET A 130 -15.68 5.28 2.52
C MET A 130 -17.07 5.03 3.09
N ARG A 131 -17.67 6.06 3.72
CA ARG A 131 -19.04 6.03 4.22
C ARG A 131 -19.69 7.40 4.11
N ALA A 132 -21.00 7.44 4.16
CA ALA A 132 -21.74 8.71 4.27
C ALA A 132 -21.26 9.51 5.49
N GLY A 133 -21.01 10.79 5.32
CA GLY A 133 -20.42 11.65 6.37
C GLY A 133 -18.93 11.46 6.65
N GLY A 134 -18.24 10.62 5.88
CA GLY A 134 -16.81 10.33 6.03
C GLY A 134 -15.90 11.55 5.90
N ARG A 135 -16.36 12.64 5.28
CA ARG A 135 -15.61 13.90 5.22
C ARG A 135 -15.22 14.43 6.60
N SER A 136 -16.08 14.29 7.60
CA SER A 136 -15.83 14.77 8.98
C SER A 136 -15.35 13.66 9.93
N ASN A 137 -15.62 12.40 9.58
CA ASN A 137 -15.28 11.23 10.37
C ASN A 137 -14.97 10.04 9.46
N PRO A 138 -13.78 10.00 8.84
CA PRO A 138 -13.39 8.91 7.94
C PRO A 138 -13.29 7.58 8.69
N PRO A 139 -13.56 6.44 8.05
CA PRO A 139 -13.44 5.11 8.65
C PRO A 139 -12.01 4.74 9.04
N LEU A 140 -10.99 5.38 8.46
CA LEU A 140 -9.55 5.14 8.68
C LEU A 140 -9.14 3.68 8.44
N GLN A 141 -9.66 3.09 7.37
CA GLN A 141 -9.41 1.70 7.01
C GLN A 141 -8.88 1.61 5.59
N LEU A 142 -7.73 0.97 5.44
CA LEU A 142 -7.19 0.52 4.16
C LEU A 142 -7.62 -0.94 3.96
N ILE A 143 -8.26 -1.22 2.83
CA ILE A 143 -8.84 -2.53 2.49
C ILE A 143 -8.14 -3.08 1.27
N ARG A 144 -7.73 -4.35 1.36
CA ARG A 144 -7.17 -5.14 0.28
C ARG A 144 -7.95 -6.44 0.14
N ILE A 145 -8.55 -6.70 -1.03
CA ILE A 145 -9.39 -7.88 -1.28
C ILE A 145 -8.78 -8.69 -2.42
N LEU A 146 -8.33 -9.91 -2.12
CA LEU A 146 -7.82 -10.83 -3.12
C LEU A 146 -8.93 -11.79 -3.57
N GLU A 147 -9.16 -11.85 -4.87
CA GLU A 147 -10.21 -12.68 -5.50
C GLU A 147 -9.60 -13.56 -6.59
N GLY A 148 -9.93 -14.86 -6.57
CA GLY A 148 -9.65 -15.77 -7.68
C GLY A 148 -10.65 -15.59 -8.81
N VAL A 149 -10.18 -15.36 -10.04
CA VAL A 149 -11.00 -15.21 -11.24
C VAL A 149 -11.16 -16.54 -11.96
N ARG A 150 -10.03 -17.24 -12.21
CA ARG A 150 -10.01 -18.57 -12.82
C ARG A 150 -8.75 -19.34 -12.45
N GLY A 151 -8.81 -20.67 -12.48
CA GLY A 151 -7.66 -21.53 -12.21
C GLY A 151 -7.12 -21.41 -10.79
N ARG A 152 -5.79 -21.48 -10.65
CA ARG A 152 -5.07 -21.35 -9.38
C ARG A 152 -3.89 -20.38 -9.54
N VAL A 153 -3.75 -19.44 -8.61
CA VAL A 153 -2.59 -18.56 -8.50
C VAL A 153 -2.13 -18.60 -7.05
N GLY A 154 -0.85 -18.92 -6.83
CA GLY A 154 -0.23 -18.85 -5.51
C GLY A 154 0.20 -17.43 -5.19
N PHE A 155 0.01 -16.99 -3.95
CA PHE A 155 0.40 -15.65 -3.49
C PHE A 155 1.30 -15.71 -2.25
N THR A 156 2.24 -14.77 -2.18
CA THR A 156 2.97 -14.43 -0.96
C THR A 156 2.37 -13.15 -0.39
N ILE A 157 2.07 -13.16 0.90
CA ILE A 157 1.55 -12.00 1.63
C ILE A 157 2.56 -11.63 2.70
N ASN A 158 3.11 -10.39 2.61
CA ASN A 158 4.06 -9.86 3.58
C ASN A 158 3.54 -8.53 4.12
N GLY A 159 3.61 -8.36 5.45
CA GLY A 159 3.28 -7.12 6.12
C GLY A 159 4.38 -6.72 7.09
N VAL A 160 5.11 -5.66 6.78
CA VAL A 160 6.17 -5.11 7.62
C VAL A 160 5.78 -3.69 8.00
N HIS A 161 5.31 -3.52 9.23
CA HIS A 161 4.95 -2.20 9.76
C HIS A 161 6.19 -1.50 10.28
N ARG A 162 6.37 -0.23 9.91
CA ARG A 162 7.42 0.65 10.40
C ARG A 162 6.85 2.05 10.52
N PHE A 163 6.56 2.44 11.74
CA PHE A 163 6.01 3.77 12.02
C PHE A 163 7.10 4.84 11.96
N ALA A 164 6.68 6.09 11.73
CA ALA A 164 7.56 7.25 11.69
C ALA A 164 8.76 7.06 10.75
N TYR A 165 8.49 6.67 9.50
CA TYR A 165 9.51 6.51 8.46
C TYR A 165 10.60 5.49 8.79
N GLY A 166 10.25 4.44 9.52
CA GLY A 166 11.18 3.38 9.92
C GLY A 166 11.87 3.62 11.27
N ALA A 167 11.62 4.74 11.92
CA ALA A 167 12.25 5.07 13.21
C ALA A 167 11.68 4.25 14.40
N ALA A 168 10.43 3.74 14.29
CA ALA A 168 9.79 2.96 15.32
C ALA A 168 9.33 1.59 14.79
N LYS A 169 9.61 0.53 15.59
CA LYS A 169 9.06 -0.81 15.35
C LYS A 169 7.78 -0.97 16.16
N PRO A 170 6.82 -1.79 15.67
CA PRO A 170 5.69 -2.21 16.52
C PRO A 170 6.25 -2.96 17.74
N GLY A 171 5.74 -2.62 18.94
CA GLY A 171 6.03 -3.35 20.18
C GLY A 171 5.31 -4.69 20.20
#